data_7c30b97b19db1cc7e32b893b3281eb3b
#
_entry.id   7c30b97b19db1cc7e32b893b3281eb3b
#
_cell.length_a   1.000
_cell.length_b   1.000
_cell.length_c   1.000
_cell.angle_alpha   90.00
_cell.angle_beta   90.00
_cell.angle_gamma   90.00
#
_symmetry.space_group_name_H-M   'P 1'
#
loop_
_entity.id
_entity.type
_entity.pdbx_description
1 polymer ?
#
loop_
_entity_poly.entity_id
_entity_poly.type
_entity_poly.pdbx_seq_one_letter_code
_entity_poly.pdbx_strand_id
1 'polypeptide(L)'
;RIISGIANNHMCRDWVYFNPLTGGEAWGRPRDVKRLPHPHGNAHWTQEIYYHALNAGLRVPPSAGSASGVLPNPLGYNRVWVHVDETFDRETWWKNLKAGRSFVSNGPLLRCEASGKPPGHVFKAANGKTLNIPLTAKIFTGDEISEIEIVKNGQIAATIPFENWKKNGSLGKISFNESGWFLVRAIT
;
A
#
# COMPACT_ATOMS: atom_id res chain seq x y z
N ARG A 1 4.59 15.77 -0.09
CA ARG A 1 5.89 15.60 0.60
C ARG A 1 5.86 14.55 1.71
N ILE A 2 4.88 14.60 2.61
CA ILE A 2 4.75 13.64 3.71
C ILE A 2 4.63 12.20 3.19
N ILE A 3 3.85 12.00 2.15
CA ILE A 3 3.59 10.67 1.58
C ILE A 3 4.83 10.09 0.94
N SER A 4 5.56 10.88 0.16
CA SER A 4 6.82 10.44 -0.45
C SER A 4 7.83 10.02 0.62
N GLY A 5 7.96 10.79 1.70
CA GLY A 5 8.82 10.44 2.82
C GLY A 5 8.39 9.16 3.55
N ILE A 6 7.09 8.97 3.75
CA ILE A 6 6.53 7.77 4.37
C ILE A 6 6.81 6.54 3.51
N ALA A 7 6.53 6.61 2.21
CA ALA A 7 6.75 5.50 1.31
C ALA A 7 8.23 5.11 1.19
N ASN A 8 9.11 6.09 1.09
CA ASN A 8 10.55 5.84 1.04
C ASN A 8 11.07 5.15 2.30
N ASN A 9 10.67 5.61 3.48
CA ASN A 9 11.07 4.99 4.73
C ASN A 9 10.58 3.54 4.84
N HIS A 10 9.36 3.29 4.40
CA HIS A 10 8.80 1.94 4.37
C HIS A 10 9.64 0.97 3.54
N MET A 11 10.15 1.44 2.42
CA MET A 11 10.87 0.60 1.46
C MET A 11 12.37 0.46 1.75
N CYS A 12 12.92 1.27 2.62
CA CYS A 12 14.36 1.28 2.96
C CYS A 12 14.68 0.57 4.27
N ARG A 13 13.83 -0.29 4.70
CA ARG A 13 13.75 -0.87 6.05
C ARG A 13 15.08 -1.31 6.68
N ASP A 14 15.77 -2.26 6.07
CA ASP A 14 16.87 -2.97 6.76
C ASP A 14 18.15 -2.15 6.82
N TRP A 15 18.45 -1.42 5.74
CA TRP A 15 19.67 -0.59 5.71
C TRP A 15 19.58 0.59 6.66
N VAL A 16 18.45 1.27 6.71
CA VAL A 16 18.22 2.39 7.64
C VAL A 16 18.30 1.93 9.09
N TYR A 17 17.90 0.71 9.36
CA TYR A 17 17.92 0.14 10.70
C TYR A 17 19.32 -0.27 11.18
N PHE A 18 20.17 -0.77 10.28
CA PHE A 18 21.48 -1.32 10.60
C PHE A 18 22.64 -0.68 9.84
N ASN A 19 22.61 0.57 9.57
CA ASN A 19 23.76 1.23 8.98
C ASN A 19 24.94 1.25 9.99
N PRO A 20 26.04 0.51 9.72
CA PRO A 20 27.15 0.44 10.64
C PRO A 20 27.87 1.76 10.83
N LEU A 21 27.78 2.70 9.87
CA LEU A 21 28.38 4.03 9.96
C LEU A 21 27.67 4.93 10.97
N THR A 22 26.42 4.66 11.25
CA THR A 22 25.58 5.45 12.16
C THR A 22 25.21 4.69 13.43
N GLY A 23 25.77 3.50 13.64
CA GLY A 23 25.40 2.63 14.75
C GLY A 23 24.02 1.94 14.58
N GLY A 24 23.48 1.94 13.37
CA GLY A 24 22.22 1.27 13.06
C GLY A 24 20.97 1.98 13.51
N GLU A 25 21.09 3.12 14.18
CA GLU A 25 19.97 3.76 14.86
C GLU A 25 19.59 5.14 14.31
N ALA A 26 20.26 5.59 13.28
CA ALA A 26 20.35 6.99 13.00
C ALA A 26 19.05 7.67 12.59
N TRP A 27 18.23 7.04 11.85
CA TRP A 27 17.00 7.68 11.36
C TRP A 27 16.00 6.64 10.85
N GLY A 28 14.74 6.99 10.96
CA GLY A 28 13.66 6.12 10.50
C GLY A 28 13.30 4.96 11.42
N ARG A 29 13.88 4.90 12.63
CA ARG A 29 13.46 3.86 13.57
C ARG A 29 12.19 4.26 14.31
N PRO A 30 11.27 3.31 14.61
CA PRO A 30 10.07 3.60 15.37
C PRO A 30 10.44 3.99 16.82
N ARG A 31 9.61 4.81 17.46
CA ARG A 31 9.78 5.18 18.87
C ARG A 31 9.59 3.98 19.80
N ASP A 32 8.66 3.12 19.47
CA ASP A 32 8.36 1.91 20.23
C ASP A 32 8.95 0.67 19.53
N VAL A 33 10.22 0.41 19.80
CA VAL A 33 10.94 -0.73 19.24
C VAL A 33 10.51 -2.07 19.86
N LYS A 34 9.80 -2.06 20.98
CA LYS A 34 9.24 -3.30 21.57
C LYS A 34 8.01 -3.76 20.78
N ARG A 35 7.12 -2.83 20.45
CA ARG A 35 5.93 -3.10 19.64
C ARG A 35 6.26 -3.29 18.15
N LEU A 36 7.25 -2.56 17.66
CA LEU A 36 7.67 -2.54 16.27
C LEU A 36 9.15 -2.97 16.15
N PRO A 37 9.45 -4.26 16.37
CA PRO A 37 10.82 -4.74 16.40
C PRO A 37 11.44 -4.77 15.00
N HIS A 38 12.76 -4.76 14.97
CA HIS A 38 13.55 -5.07 13.77
C HIS A 38 13.22 -6.49 13.25
N PRO A 39 13.25 -6.75 11.94
CA PRO A 39 13.68 -5.86 10.85
C PRO A 39 12.56 -4.99 10.27
N HIS A 40 11.29 -5.29 10.53
CA HIS A 40 10.17 -4.66 9.84
C HIS A 40 9.54 -3.49 10.58
N GLY A 41 9.99 -3.20 11.81
CA GLY A 41 9.39 -2.17 12.67
C GLY A 41 9.30 -0.79 12.05
N ASN A 42 10.33 -0.37 11.31
CA ASN A 42 10.32 0.92 10.62
C ASN A 42 9.27 0.96 9.50
N ALA A 43 9.13 -0.12 8.75
CA ALA A 43 8.12 -0.25 7.70
C ALA A 43 6.70 -0.17 8.27
N HIS A 44 6.43 -0.93 9.33
CA HIS A 44 5.14 -0.91 10.01
C HIS A 44 4.83 0.46 10.62
N TRP A 45 5.79 1.11 11.25
CA TRP A 45 5.62 2.46 11.79
C TRP A 45 5.25 3.47 10.71
N THR A 46 5.90 3.40 9.55
CA THR A 46 5.62 4.27 8.41
C THR A 46 4.21 4.03 7.86
N GLN A 47 3.80 2.79 7.77
CA GLN A 47 2.42 2.43 7.40
C GLN A 47 1.40 2.98 8.40
N GLU A 48 1.66 2.85 9.69
CA GLU A 48 0.76 3.38 10.73
C GLU A 48 0.59 4.90 10.61
N ILE A 49 1.67 5.66 10.36
CA ILE A 49 1.59 7.10 10.12
C ILE A 49 0.66 7.39 8.92
N TYR A 50 0.82 6.63 7.83
CA TYR A 50 -0.05 6.77 6.67
C TYR A 50 -1.51 6.45 7.00
N TYR A 51 -1.76 5.39 7.75
CA TYR A 51 -3.11 4.99 8.18
C TYR A 51 -3.75 6.04 9.09
N HIS A 52 -2.98 6.65 9.99
CA HIS A 52 -3.46 7.77 10.80
C HIS A 52 -3.84 8.98 9.94
N ALA A 53 -3.06 9.29 8.91
CA ALA A 53 -3.41 10.35 7.96
C ALA A 53 -4.73 10.07 7.22
N LEU A 54 -4.93 8.83 6.77
CA LEU A 54 -6.19 8.41 6.14
C LEU A 54 -7.36 8.45 7.13
N ASN A 55 -7.16 8.02 8.38
CA ASN A 55 -8.18 8.08 9.43
C ASN A 55 -8.56 9.52 9.81
N ALA A 56 -7.62 10.47 9.68
CA ALA A 56 -7.89 11.90 9.81
C ALA A 56 -8.64 12.51 8.60
N GLY A 57 -9.01 11.68 7.61
CA GLY A 57 -9.76 12.12 6.42
C GLY A 57 -8.91 12.66 5.28
N LEU A 58 -7.59 12.58 5.37
CA LEU A 58 -6.68 13.01 4.32
C LEU A 58 -6.67 11.97 3.18
N ARG A 59 -7.22 12.33 2.04
CA ARG A 59 -7.23 11.47 0.84
C ARG A 59 -5.95 11.66 0.05
N VAL A 60 -4.95 10.93 0.41
CA VAL A 60 -3.62 11.07 -0.17
C VAL A 60 -3.22 9.77 -0.83
N PRO A 61 -3.03 9.74 -2.17
CA PRO A 61 -2.56 8.54 -2.87
C PRO A 61 -1.18 8.12 -2.36
N PRO A 62 -0.91 6.80 -2.24
CA PRO A 62 0.41 6.33 -1.84
C PRO A 62 1.44 6.64 -2.92
N SER A 63 2.67 6.88 -2.49
CA SER A 63 3.84 7.04 -3.33
C SER A 63 4.97 6.17 -2.81
N ALA A 64 5.83 5.69 -3.69
CA ALA A 64 7.01 4.94 -3.34
C ALA A 64 8.22 5.39 -4.16
N GLY A 65 9.37 5.39 -3.51
CA GLY A 65 10.63 5.72 -4.14
C GLY A 65 11.77 4.90 -3.53
N SER A 66 12.82 4.67 -4.29
CA SER A 66 13.94 3.80 -3.91
C SER A 66 14.99 4.49 -3.03
N ALA A 67 14.97 5.83 -2.94
CA ALA A 67 16.03 6.65 -2.31
C ALA A 67 17.44 6.29 -2.83
N SER A 68 17.55 5.90 -4.09
CA SER A 68 18.81 5.52 -4.73
C SER A 68 19.80 6.67 -4.71
N GLY A 69 21.07 6.38 -4.41
CA GLY A 69 22.10 7.39 -4.22
C GLY A 69 22.29 7.86 -2.77
N VAL A 70 21.27 7.70 -1.92
CA VAL A 70 21.35 7.88 -0.46
C VAL A 70 21.42 6.53 0.22
N LEU A 71 20.64 5.57 -0.25
CA LEU A 71 20.57 4.20 0.25
C LEU A 71 21.06 3.22 -0.83
N PRO A 72 21.49 2.00 -0.44
CA PRO A 72 22.00 1.00 -1.38
C PRO A 72 20.91 0.35 -2.25
N ASN A 73 19.74 0.94 -2.32
CA ASN A 73 18.65 0.43 -3.16
C ASN A 73 18.89 0.80 -4.63
N PRO A 74 18.72 -0.13 -5.57
CA PRO A 74 18.82 0.17 -6.99
C PRO A 74 17.68 1.10 -7.45
N LEU A 75 17.94 1.86 -8.51
CA LEU A 75 16.92 2.66 -9.17
C LEU A 75 15.73 1.79 -9.60
N GLY A 76 14.52 2.26 -9.29
CA GLY A 76 13.30 1.55 -9.65
C GLY A 76 12.99 0.33 -8.78
N TYR A 77 13.72 0.12 -7.67
CA TYR A 77 13.37 -0.94 -6.71
C TYR A 77 11.96 -0.76 -6.19
N ASN A 78 11.62 0.46 -5.76
CA ASN A 78 10.26 0.81 -5.36
C ASN A 78 9.63 1.71 -6.40
N ARG A 79 8.39 1.43 -6.77
CA ARG A 79 7.71 2.06 -7.91
C ARG A 79 6.28 2.42 -7.58
N VAL A 80 5.82 3.50 -8.22
CA VAL A 80 4.41 3.82 -8.33
C VAL A 80 3.94 3.39 -9.71
N TRP A 81 2.89 2.61 -9.74
CA TRP A 81 2.20 2.19 -10.95
C TRP A 81 0.89 2.94 -11.05
N VAL A 82 0.70 3.65 -12.16
CA VAL A 82 -0.51 4.44 -12.41
C VAL A 82 -1.32 3.76 -13.49
N HIS A 83 -2.61 3.59 -13.23
CA HIS A 83 -3.53 3.01 -14.21
C HIS A 83 -3.79 4.01 -15.34
N VAL A 84 -3.58 3.56 -16.56
CA VAL A 84 -3.89 4.28 -17.80
C VAL A 84 -4.67 3.32 -18.69
N ASP A 85 -5.84 3.74 -19.17
CA ASP A 85 -6.80 2.84 -19.84
C ASP A 85 -6.40 2.44 -21.25
N GLU A 86 -5.78 3.37 -22.02
CA GLU A 86 -5.46 3.17 -23.43
C GLU A 86 -4.00 3.55 -23.74
N THR A 87 -3.83 4.62 -24.48
CA THR A 87 -2.51 5.12 -24.84
C THR A 87 -1.96 5.99 -23.72
N PHE A 88 -0.67 5.79 -23.41
CA PHE A 88 0.01 6.62 -22.42
C PHE A 88 0.07 8.08 -22.89
N ASP A 89 -0.43 8.98 -22.06
CA ASP A 89 -0.16 10.40 -22.13
C ASP A 89 0.17 10.96 -20.74
N ARG A 90 0.98 12.03 -20.74
CA ARG A 90 1.50 12.62 -19.50
C ARG A 90 0.40 13.22 -18.63
N GLU A 91 -0.58 13.87 -19.24
CA GLU A 91 -1.65 14.56 -18.49
C GLU A 91 -2.59 13.58 -17.82
N THR A 92 -2.99 12.54 -18.54
CA THR A 92 -3.80 11.43 -18.02
C THR A 92 -3.06 10.71 -16.91
N TRP A 93 -1.75 10.49 -17.06
CA TRP A 93 -0.95 9.87 -16.01
C TRP A 93 -0.99 10.69 -14.69
N TRP A 94 -0.74 11.99 -14.76
CA TRP A 94 -0.79 12.88 -13.61
C TRP A 94 -2.19 12.99 -13.00
N LYS A 95 -3.22 13.08 -13.83
CA LYS A 95 -4.61 13.09 -13.41
C LYS A 95 -4.97 11.83 -12.64
N ASN A 96 -4.58 10.67 -13.16
CA ASN A 96 -4.87 9.39 -12.54
C ASN A 96 -4.07 9.17 -11.24
N LEU A 97 -2.80 9.59 -11.21
CA LEU A 97 -2.03 9.58 -9.97
C LEU A 97 -2.70 10.43 -8.88
N LYS A 98 -3.11 11.66 -9.18
CA LYS A 98 -3.83 12.54 -8.25
C LYS A 98 -5.17 11.95 -7.79
N ALA A 99 -5.84 11.22 -8.65
CA ALA A 99 -7.10 10.54 -8.34
C ALA A 99 -6.91 9.25 -7.51
N GLY A 100 -5.66 8.83 -7.24
CA GLY A 100 -5.37 7.59 -6.51
C GLY A 100 -5.58 6.33 -7.34
N ARG A 101 -5.66 6.42 -8.66
CA ARG A 101 -5.71 5.26 -9.58
C ARG A 101 -4.32 4.65 -9.72
N SER A 102 -3.76 4.26 -8.59
CA SER A 102 -2.36 3.81 -8.51
C SER A 102 -2.18 2.79 -7.41
N PHE A 103 -1.09 2.05 -7.50
CA PHE A 103 -0.57 1.22 -6.42
C PHE A 103 0.94 1.37 -6.34
N VAL A 104 1.52 0.95 -5.23
CA VAL A 104 2.97 0.96 -4.98
C VAL A 104 3.46 -0.47 -4.81
N SER A 105 4.65 -0.76 -5.33
CA SER A 105 5.24 -2.10 -5.24
C SER A 105 6.75 -2.07 -5.33
N ASN A 106 7.39 -3.04 -4.69
CA ASN A 106 8.80 -3.37 -4.85
C ASN A 106 9.03 -4.66 -5.67
N GLY A 107 7.97 -5.31 -6.12
CA GLY A 107 8.03 -6.55 -6.91
C GLY A 107 6.69 -6.82 -7.60
N PRO A 108 5.73 -7.44 -6.93
CA PRO A 108 4.46 -7.84 -7.53
C PRO A 108 3.67 -6.72 -8.17
N LEU A 109 3.07 -7.00 -9.33
CA LEU A 109 2.07 -6.13 -9.95
C LEU A 109 0.69 -6.51 -9.41
N LEU A 110 0.05 -5.61 -8.69
CA LEU A 110 -1.21 -5.84 -8.00
C LEU A 110 -2.31 -4.95 -8.59
N ARG A 111 -3.14 -5.50 -9.48
CA ARG A 111 -4.32 -4.82 -10.01
C ARG A 111 -5.54 -5.23 -9.23
N CYS A 112 -5.95 -4.38 -8.29
CA CYS A 112 -7.17 -4.57 -7.50
C CYS A 112 -8.34 -3.79 -8.08
N GLU A 113 -9.51 -4.38 -8.00
CA GLU A 113 -10.79 -3.74 -8.33
C GLU A 113 -11.79 -3.95 -7.18
N ALA A 114 -12.55 -2.92 -6.92
CA ALA A 114 -13.63 -2.92 -5.96
C ALA A 114 -14.96 -2.66 -6.70
N SER A 115 -15.85 -3.64 -6.76
CA SER A 115 -17.06 -3.57 -7.60
C SER A 115 -16.75 -3.14 -9.06
N GLY A 116 -15.66 -3.65 -9.64
CA GLY A 116 -15.20 -3.29 -10.99
C GLY A 116 -14.64 -1.86 -11.12
N LYS A 117 -14.34 -1.19 -10.01
CA LYS A 117 -13.74 0.16 -10.00
C LYS A 117 -12.28 0.09 -9.56
N PRO A 118 -11.39 0.87 -10.20
CA PRO A 118 -9.98 0.94 -9.83
C PRO A 118 -9.77 1.62 -8.48
N PRO A 119 -8.57 1.54 -7.89
CA PRO A 119 -8.20 2.32 -6.71
C PRO A 119 -8.52 3.81 -6.86
N GLY A 120 -8.71 4.51 -5.74
CA GLY A 120 -9.09 5.93 -5.73
C GLY A 120 -10.59 6.20 -5.95
N HIS A 121 -11.38 5.18 -6.28
CA HIS A 121 -12.84 5.36 -6.41
C HIS A 121 -13.49 5.61 -5.04
N VAL A 122 -14.48 6.50 -5.03
CA VAL A 122 -15.26 6.83 -3.83
C VAL A 122 -16.65 6.21 -3.96
N PHE A 123 -16.92 5.22 -3.11
CA PHE A 123 -18.24 4.62 -2.99
C PHE A 123 -19.12 5.50 -2.09
N LYS A 124 -20.38 5.60 -2.42
CA LYS A 124 -21.39 6.33 -1.63
C LYS A 124 -22.56 5.39 -1.32
N ALA A 125 -22.96 5.34 -0.06
CA ALA A 125 -24.20 4.67 0.34
C ALA A 125 -25.28 5.70 0.64
N ALA A 126 -26.53 5.33 0.49
CA ALA A 126 -27.64 6.06 1.05
C ALA A 126 -27.54 6.04 2.59
N ASN A 127 -28.04 7.09 3.24
CA ASN A 127 -28.00 7.22 4.69
C ASN A 127 -28.60 5.97 5.38
N GLY A 128 -27.89 5.43 6.37
CA GLY A 128 -28.27 4.23 7.11
C GLY A 128 -28.14 2.91 6.35
N LYS A 129 -27.58 2.89 5.13
CA LYS A 129 -27.36 1.68 4.35
C LYS A 129 -25.93 1.17 4.48
N THR A 130 -25.78 -0.13 4.68
CA THR A 130 -24.48 -0.81 4.63
C THR A 130 -24.01 -0.93 3.19
N LEU A 131 -22.77 -0.60 2.95
CA LEU A 131 -22.09 -0.77 1.67
C LEU A 131 -21.35 -2.11 1.68
N ASN A 132 -21.67 -3.01 0.74
CA ASN A 132 -20.98 -4.27 0.54
C ASN A 132 -20.23 -4.20 -0.80
N ILE A 133 -18.92 -4.26 -0.77
CA ILE A 133 -18.05 -4.04 -1.93
C ILE A 133 -17.28 -5.34 -2.20
N PRO A 134 -17.61 -6.08 -3.26
CA PRO A 134 -16.82 -7.21 -3.71
C PRO A 134 -15.46 -6.75 -4.20
N LEU A 135 -14.41 -7.51 -3.86
CA LEU A 135 -13.03 -7.23 -4.20
C LEU A 135 -12.47 -8.34 -5.07
N THR A 136 -11.74 -7.96 -6.10
CA THR A 136 -10.99 -8.87 -6.96
C THR A 136 -9.57 -8.33 -7.15
N ALA A 137 -8.63 -9.22 -7.45
CA ALA A 137 -7.28 -8.85 -7.81
C ALA A 137 -6.77 -9.71 -8.96
N LYS A 138 -5.90 -9.10 -9.78
CA LYS A 138 -5.00 -9.80 -10.71
C LYS A 138 -3.58 -9.52 -10.23
N ILE A 139 -2.82 -10.56 -10.00
CA ILE A 139 -1.45 -10.46 -9.47
C ILE A 139 -0.49 -11.12 -10.44
N PHE A 140 0.58 -10.41 -10.79
CA PHE A 140 1.68 -10.92 -11.60
C PHE A 140 2.96 -10.72 -10.80
N THR A 141 3.67 -11.80 -10.53
CA THR A 141 4.86 -11.79 -9.69
C THR A 141 5.82 -12.89 -10.08
N GLY A 142 7.13 -12.60 -9.92
CA GLY A 142 8.17 -13.60 -9.85
C GLY A 142 8.56 -13.98 -8.43
N ASP A 143 8.05 -13.24 -7.43
CA ASP A 143 8.32 -13.46 -6.01
C ASP A 143 7.25 -14.36 -5.41
N GLU A 144 7.61 -15.08 -4.36
CA GLU A 144 6.63 -15.83 -3.57
C GLU A 144 5.78 -14.85 -2.76
N ILE A 145 4.47 -15.03 -2.82
CA ILE A 145 3.50 -14.33 -1.99
C ILE A 145 2.95 -15.32 -0.97
N SER A 146 3.01 -14.97 0.30
CA SER A 146 2.44 -15.78 1.38
C SER A 146 0.93 -15.58 1.47
N GLU A 147 0.51 -14.32 1.49
CA GLU A 147 -0.88 -13.96 1.73
C GLU A 147 -1.23 -12.58 1.15
N ILE A 148 -2.52 -12.34 1.03
CA ILE A 148 -3.09 -11.05 0.66
C ILE A 148 -3.90 -10.54 1.83
N GLU A 149 -3.66 -9.32 2.26
CA GLU A 149 -4.37 -8.69 3.35
C GLU A 149 -5.29 -7.58 2.85
N ILE A 150 -6.48 -7.52 3.44
CA ILE A 150 -7.40 -6.39 3.31
C ILE A 150 -7.32 -5.59 4.60
N VAL A 151 -6.86 -4.36 4.48
CA VAL A 151 -6.78 -3.42 5.60
C VAL A 151 -7.96 -2.45 5.53
N LYS A 152 -8.70 -2.33 6.62
CA LYS A 152 -9.82 -1.40 6.78
C LYS A 152 -9.55 -0.47 7.95
N ASN A 153 -9.56 0.84 7.72
CA ASN A 153 -9.35 1.86 8.75
C ASN A 153 -8.09 1.63 9.61
N GLY A 154 -7.04 1.05 9.00
CA GLY A 154 -5.76 0.78 9.67
C GLY A 154 -5.66 -0.59 10.36
N GLN A 155 -6.72 -1.41 10.34
CA GLN A 155 -6.72 -2.75 10.91
C GLN A 155 -6.85 -3.82 9.81
N ILE A 156 -6.23 -4.97 10.01
CA ILE A 156 -6.40 -6.11 9.11
C ILE A 156 -7.83 -6.63 9.27
N ALA A 157 -8.62 -6.48 8.23
CA ALA A 157 -10.01 -6.94 8.18
C ALA A 157 -10.13 -8.38 7.66
N ALA A 158 -9.21 -8.80 6.81
CA ALA A 158 -9.13 -10.17 6.31
C ALA A 158 -7.71 -10.49 5.83
N THR A 159 -7.33 -11.75 5.99
CA THR A 159 -6.11 -12.35 5.44
C THR A 159 -6.51 -13.52 4.55
N ILE A 160 -6.04 -13.52 3.32
CA ILE A 160 -6.36 -14.54 2.32
C ILE A 160 -5.05 -15.23 1.95
N PRO A 161 -4.87 -16.53 2.27
CA PRO A 161 -3.74 -17.29 1.80
C PRO A 161 -3.64 -17.23 0.27
N PHE A 162 -2.45 -17.02 -0.26
CA PHE A 162 -2.25 -16.82 -1.70
C PHE A 162 -2.77 -18.01 -2.55
N GLU A 163 -2.61 -19.23 -2.04
CA GLU A 163 -3.13 -20.43 -2.69
C GLU A 163 -4.66 -20.44 -2.81
N ASN A 164 -5.37 -19.80 -1.89
CA ASN A 164 -6.82 -19.67 -1.98
C ASN A 164 -7.24 -18.63 -3.01
N TRP A 165 -6.51 -17.52 -3.11
CA TRP A 165 -6.73 -16.50 -4.14
C TRP A 165 -6.48 -17.07 -5.55
N LYS A 166 -5.47 -17.91 -5.76
CA LYS A 166 -5.14 -18.53 -7.05
C LYS A 166 -6.33 -19.27 -7.68
N LYS A 167 -7.25 -19.78 -6.88
CA LYS A 167 -8.39 -20.58 -7.36
C LYS A 167 -9.37 -19.78 -8.21
N ASN A 168 -9.60 -18.50 -7.91
CA ASN A 168 -10.63 -17.71 -8.57
C ASN A 168 -10.36 -16.19 -8.65
N GLY A 169 -9.21 -15.72 -8.13
CA GLY A 169 -8.86 -14.29 -8.11
C GLY A 169 -9.73 -13.41 -7.19
N SER A 170 -10.61 -14.03 -6.40
CA SER A 170 -11.50 -13.31 -5.48
C SER A 170 -10.82 -13.01 -4.16
N LEU A 171 -11.05 -11.80 -3.66
CA LEU A 171 -10.65 -11.37 -2.32
C LEU A 171 -11.86 -11.32 -1.36
N GLY A 172 -13.02 -11.81 -1.80
CA GLY A 172 -14.25 -11.73 -1.02
C GLY A 172 -14.90 -10.35 -1.10
N LYS A 173 -15.44 -9.88 0.03
CA LYS A 173 -16.12 -8.58 0.12
C LYS A 173 -15.70 -7.83 1.39
N ILE A 174 -15.72 -6.51 1.31
CA ILE A 174 -15.59 -5.63 2.47
C ILE A 174 -16.89 -4.85 2.69
N SER A 175 -17.27 -4.67 3.95
CA SER A 175 -18.52 -4.02 4.32
C SER A 175 -18.26 -2.75 5.15
N PHE A 176 -19.06 -1.71 4.88
CA PHE A 176 -19.03 -0.44 5.61
C PHE A 176 -20.44 -0.04 6.02
N ASN A 177 -20.63 0.27 7.27
CA ASN A 177 -21.82 0.89 7.85
C ASN A 177 -21.60 2.35 8.26
N GLU A 178 -20.36 2.81 8.14
CA GLU A 178 -19.92 4.16 8.38
C GLU A 178 -18.84 4.57 7.37
N SER A 179 -18.45 5.83 7.34
CA SER A 179 -17.38 6.31 6.48
C SER A 179 -16.04 5.68 6.87
N GLY A 180 -15.25 5.34 5.86
CA GLY A 180 -13.95 4.74 6.07
C GLY A 180 -13.19 4.52 4.78
N TRP A 181 -12.09 3.83 4.87
CA TRP A 181 -11.22 3.50 3.75
C TRP A 181 -10.71 2.04 3.86
N PHE A 182 -10.27 1.51 2.77
CA PHE A 182 -9.60 0.22 2.73
C PHE A 182 -8.49 0.22 1.68
N LEU A 183 -7.56 -0.70 1.86
CA LEU A 183 -6.54 -1.03 0.87
C LEU A 183 -6.29 -2.54 0.87
N VAL A 184 -5.66 -3.01 -0.19
CA VAL A 184 -5.21 -4.40 -0.33
C VAL A 184 -3.69 -4.40 -0.44
N ARG A 185 -3.03 -5.31 0.27
CA ARG A 185 -1.59 -5.51 0.18
C ARG A 185 -1.25 -6.98 0.02
N ALA A 186 -0.25 -7.29 -0.79
CA ALA A 186 0.35 -8.60 -0.91
C ALA A 186 1.61 -8.65 -0.03
N ILE A 187 1.77 -9.74 0.69
CA ILE A 187 2.91 -10.00 1.58
C ILE A 187 3.78 -11.07 0.92
N THR A 188 5.04 -10.71 0.65
CA THR A 188 6.09 -11.59 0.10
C THR A 188 7.04 -12.07 1.16
#